data_8119202217a3fab22ec2cb849112f14f
#
_entry.id   8119202217a3fab22ec2cb849112f14f
#
_cell.length_a   1.000
_cell.length_b   1.000
_cell.length_c   1.000
_cell.angle_alpha   90.00
_cell.angle_beta   90.00
_cell.angle_gamma   90.00
#
_symmetry.space_group_name_H-M   'P 1'
#
loop_
_entity.id
_entity.type
_entity.pdbx_description
1 polymer ?
#
loop_
_entity_poly.entity_id
_entity_poly.type
_entity_poly.pdbx_seq_one_letter_code
_entity_poly.pdbx_strand_id
1 'polypeptide(L)'
;MEIVTKIAPIALALIMLGLGLGLSTRDFLRVINNPKDFTVGIICQLILLPIVAYILLLILRLPVELALGLMIIAAAPGGVTSNVLTKFANGDVALSISLTAVGSLISIFSVPFIVFSSAKLLGVTDLSSDITMTGIALKMALVVTVPVILGMIIRRFAENFISSNINIVNRITGILFIVVFAAIWIEERENIISYLGQAGLAVLILNVVMMTLAFYIAKGFATGIPQRKCISLECGLQNGTLAVFVATQIFNDVAYMVPTAAYALITVSYTHLRAHETKAN
;
A
#
# COMPACT_ATOMS: atom_id res chain seq x y z
N MET A 1 5.69 13.18 -16.02
CA MET A 1 5.99 13.50 -14.61
C MET A 1 5.17 14.66 -14.05
N GLU A 2 4.95 15.74 -14.77
CA GLU A 2 4.30 16.95 -14.22
C GLU A 2 2.85 16.72 -13.78
N ILE A 3 2.07 15.94 -14.53
CA ILE A 3 0.69 15.61 -14.20
C ILE A 3 0.65 14.73 -12.95
N VAL A 4 1.47 13.68 -12.90
CA VAL A 4 1.51 12.74 -11.79
C VAL A 4 1.94 13.42 -10.49
N THR A 5 2.97 14.27 -10.52
CA THR A 5 3.46 14.98 -9.32
C THR A 5 2.42 15.94 -8.73
N LYS A 6 1.54 16.50 -9.55
CA LYS A 6 0.45 17.38 -9.09
C LYS A 6 -0.77 16.63 -8.62
N ILE A 7 -1.14 15.54 -9.31
CA ILE A 7 -2.39 14.78 -9.03
C ILE A 7 -2.20 13.79 -7.89
N ALA A 8 -1.05 13.11 -7.80
CA ALA A 8 -0.85 12.04 -6.82
C ALA A 8 -1.03 12.49 -5.36
N PRO A 9 -0.50 13.64 -4.90
CA PRO A 9 -0.70 14.08 -3.51
C PRO A 9 -2.17 14.37 -3.19
N ILE A 10 -2.90 14.98 -4.13
CA ILE A 10 -4.32 15.35 -3.94
C ILE A 10 -5.17 14.08 -3.91
N ALA A 11 -4.96 13.18 -4.88
CA ALA A 11 -5.67 11.92 -4.93
C ALA A 11 -5.40 11.06 -3.69
N LEU A 12 -4.13 10.98 -3.24
CA LEU A 12 -3.76 10.28 -2.01
C LEU A 12 -4.48 10.89 -0.81
N ALA A 13 -4.48 12.21 -0.65
CA ALA A 13 -5.19 12.87 0.45
C ALA A 13 -6.69 12.55 0.45
N LEU A 14 -7.35 12.55 -0.71
CA LEU A 14 -8.75 12.18 -0.85
C LEU A 14 -9.01 10.70 -0.57
N ILE A 15 -8.13 9.80 -1.00
CA ILE A 15 -8.18 8.37 -0.69
C ILE A 15 -8.02 8.17 0.82
N MET A 16 -7.08 8.87 1.46
CA MET A 16 -6.85 8.81 2.90
C MET A 16 -8.02 9.40 3.70
N LEU A 17 -8.64 10.45 3.20
CA LEU A 17 -9.90 10.97 3.76
C LEU A 17 -11.00 9.90 3.70
N GLY A 18 -11.16 9.23 2.56
CA GLY A 18 -12.11 8.12 2.37
C GLY A 18 -11.82 6.96 3.34
N LEU A 19 -10.55 6.61 3.54
CA LEU A 19 -10.14 5.64 4.54
C LEU A 19 -10.60 6.09 5.94
N GLY A 20 -10.32 7.34 6.32
CA GLY A 20 -10.74 7.92 7.60
C GLY A 20 -12.25 7.90 7.81
N LEU A 21 -13.05 8.17 6.76
CA LEU A 21 -14.52 8.04 6.79
C LEU A 21 -14.96 6.59 7.06
N GLY A 22 -14.14 5.61 6.70
CA GLY A 22 -14.36 4.19 7.01
C GLY A 22 -13.97 3.78 8.43
N LEU A 23 -13.14 4.58 9.13
CA LEU A 23 -12.53 4.22 10.42
C LEU A 23 -13.32 4.74 11.62
N SER A 24 -13.29 3.96 12.69
CA SER A 24 -13.79 4.32 14.01
C SER A 24 -12.71 4.13 15.09
N THR A 25 -12.88 4.73 16.24
CA THR A 25 -11.99 4.51 17.39
C THR A 25 -11.96 3.05 17.84
N ARG A 26 -13.03 2.28 17.59
CA ARG A 26 -13.10 0.84 17.89
C ARG A 26 -12.10 0.01 17.10
N ASP A 27 -11.77 0.45 15.88
CA ASP A 27 -10.79 -0.26 15.02
C ASP A 27 -9.39 -0.19 15.62
N PHE A 28 -9.05 0.90 16.31
CA PHE A 28 -7.79 1.03 17.04
C PHE A 28 -7.81 0.29 18.39
N LEU A 29 -8.94 0.29 19.11
CA LEU A 29 -9.08 -0.45 20.36
C LEU A 29 -9.02 -1.98 20.13
N ARG A 30 -9.42 -2.45 18.95
CA ARG A 30 -9.30 -3.87 18.58
C ARG A 30 -7.85 -4.37 18.59
N VAL A 31 -6.89 -3.51 18.28
CA VAL A 31 -5.45 -3.83 18.36
C VAL A 31 -5.07 -4.24 19.78
N ILE A 32 -5.62 -3.54 20.78
CA ILE A 32 -5.36 -3.81 22.20
C ILE A 32 -6.07 -5.09 22.63
N ASN A 33 -7.28 -5.34 22.12
CA ASN A 33 -8.09 -6.50 22.52
C ASN A 33 -7.63 -7.82 21.85
N ASN A 34 -7.06 -7.74 20.64
CA ASN A 34 -6.56 -8.90 19.89
C ASN A 34 -5.11 -8.65 19.41
N PRO A 35 -4.16 -8.44 20.32
CA PRO A 35 -2.82 -8.00 19.99
C PRO A 35 -2.03 -9.04 19.17
N LYS A 36 -2.31 -10.33 19.36
CA LYS A 36 -1.56 -11.42 18.75
C LYS A 36 -1.66 -11.38 17.22
N ASP A 37 -2.88 -11.42 16.68
CA ASP A 37 -3.10 -11.46 15.23
C ASP A 37 -2.65 -10.15 14.57
N PHE A 38 -2.91 -9.03 15.24
CA PHE A 38 -2.44 -7.71 14.81
C PHE A 38 -0.90 -7.65 14.76
N THR A 39 -0.22 -8.08 15.82
CA THR A 39 1.24 -8.05 15.89
C THR A 39 1.88 -8.92 14.79
N VAL A 40 1.33 -10.10 14.55
CA VAL A 40 1.80 -10.97 13.44
C VAL A 40 1.63 -10.26 12.10
N GLY A 41 0.46 -9.66 11.85
CA GLY A 41 0.20 -8.95 10.61
C GLY A 41 1.15 -7.76 10.41
N ILE A 42 1.30 -6.91 11.42
CA ILE A 42 2.13 -5.70 11.32
C ILE A 42 3.62 -6.03 11.18
N ILE A 43 4.12 -7.08 11.84
CA ILE A 43 5.51 -7.55 11.67
C ILE A 43 5.73 -8.10 10.26
N CYS A 44 4.80 -8.93 9.75
CA CYS A 44 4.90 -9.43 8.39
C CYS A 44 4.90 -8.29 7.35
N GLN A 45 4.11 -7.26 7.58
CA GLN A 45 3.97 -6.13 6.65
C GLN A 45 5.13 -5.13 6.73
N LEU A 46 5.51 -4.68 7.93
CA LEU A 46 6.49 -3.61 8.08
C LEU A 46 7.94 -4.08 8.15
N ILE A 47 8.17 -5.36 8.48
CA ILE A 47 9.52 -5.90 8.65
C ILE A 47 9.81 -6.98 7.63
N LEU A 48 8.99 -8.03 7.57
CA LEU A 48 9.27 -9.17 6.71
C LEU A 48 9.18 -8.81 5.23
N LEU A 49 8.16 -8.06 4.83
CA LEU A 49 7.96 -7.67 3.44
C LEU A 49 9.14 -6.85 2.87
N PRO A 50 9.65 -5.79 3.53
CA PRO A 50 10.86 -5.11 3.06
C PRO A 50 12.11 -6.00 3.03
N ILE A 51 12.26 -6.91 3.99
CA ILE A 51 13.40 -7.86 4.00
C ILE A 51 13.31 -8.80 2.81
N VAL A 52 12.13 -9.38 2.53
CA VAL A 52 11.93 -10.27 1.38
C VAL A 52 12.13 -9.52 0.06
N ALA A 53 11.63 -8.29 -0.04
CA ALA A 53 11.87 -7.43 -1.20
C ALA A 53 13.38 -7.17 -1.40
N TYR A 54 14.12 -6.86 -0.34
CA TYR A 54 15.55 -6.63 -0.39
C TYR A 54 16.33 -7.89 -0.82
N ILE A 55 15.97 -9.07 -0.31
CA ILE A 55 16.56 -10.34 -0.75
C ILE A 55 16.26 -10.58 -2.25
N LEU A 56 15.02 -10.33 -2.65
CA LEU A 56 14.59 -10.55 -4.03
C LEU A 56 15.33 -9.66 -5.03
N LEU A 57 15.53 -8.37 -4.72
CA LEU A 57 16.27 -7.47 -5.60
C LEU A 57 17.74 -7.89 -5.77
N LEU A 58 18.37 -8.46 -4.73
CA LEU A 58 19.73 -9.00 -4.80
C LEU A 58 19.81 -10.25 -5.68
N ILE A 59 18.82 -11.14 -5.58
CA ILE A 59 18.73 -12.36 -6.38
C ILE A 59 18.51 -12.03 -7.86
N LEU A 60 17.56 -11.14 -8.15
CA LEU A 60 17.20 -10.75 -9.52
C LEU A 60 18.16 -9.75 -10.14
N ARG A 61 19.06 -9.16 -9.36
CA ARG A 61 20.03 -8.13 -9.80
C ARG A 61 19.35 -7.00 -10.56
N LEU A 62 18.28 -6.46 -9.99
CA LEU A 62 17.51 -5.40 -10.61
C LEU A 62 18.36 -4.13 -10.80
N PRO A 63 18.14 -3.36 -11.88
CA PRO A 63 18.63 -1.98 -11.97
C PRO A 63 18.23 -1.18 -10.74
N VAL A 64 19.06 -0.21 -10.35
CA VAL A 64 18.92 0.52 -9.08
C VAL A 64 17.56 1.22 -8.97
N GLU A 65 17.07 1.77 -10.07
CA GLU A 65 15.78 2.45 -10.15
C GLU A 65 14.62 1.49 -9.84
N LEU A 66 14.65 0.30 -10.47
CA LEU A 66 13.65 -0.73 -10.23
C LEU A 66 13.78 -1.35 -8.83
N ALA A 67 15.01 -1.51 -8.33
CA ALA A 67 15.28 -2.01 -7.01
C ALA A 67 14.70 -1.06 -5.93
N LEU A 68 14.94 0.24 -6.04
CA LEU A 68 14.36 1.23 -5.13
C LEU A 68 12.85 1.34 -5.28
N GLY A 69 12.32 1.29 -6.50
CA GLY A 69 10.88 1.24 -6.73
C GLY A 69 10.21 0.03 -6.07
N LEU A 70 10.86 -1.14 -6.10
CA LEU A 70 10.42 -2.35 -5.38
C LEU A 70 10.46 -2.15 -3.86
N MET A 71 11.49 -1.49 -3.33
CA MET A 71 11.59 -1.17 -1.91
C MET A 71 10.53 -0.15 -1.47
N ILE A 72 10.20 0.84 -2.31
CA ILE A 72 9.14 1.83 -2.02
C ILE A 72 7.79 1.13 -1.89
N ILE A 73 7.41 0.27 -2.83
CA ILE A 73 6.13 -0.46 -2.74
C ILE A 73 6.12 -1.45 -1.58
N ALA A 74 7.25 -2.11 -1.29
CA ALA A 74 7.38 -3.01 -0.15
C ALA A 74 7.36 -2.29 1.20
N ALA A 75 7.78 -1.03 1.26
CA ALA A 75 7.70 -0.21 2.47
C ALA A 75 6.29 0.35 2.72
N ALA A 76 5.45 0.44 1.68
CA ALA A 76 4.10 0.97 1.80
C ALA A 76 3.22 0.06 2.67
N PRO A 77 2.27 0.61 3.44
CA PRO A 77 1.30 -0.17 4.21
C PRO A 77 0.26 -0.81 3.28
N GLY A 78 -0.61 -1.67 3.81
CA GLY A 78 -1.75 -2.22 3.09
C GLY A 78 -2.65 -1.13 2.52
N GLY A 79 -3.32 -1.42 1.40
CA GLY A 79 -4.23 -0.49 0.73
C GLY A 79 -5.70 -0.76 1.04
N VAL A 80 -6.58 0.15 0.65
CA VAL A 80 -8.05 -0.04 0.80
C VAL A 80 -8.52 -1.30 0.04
N THR A 81 -7.83 -1.69 -1.01
CA THR A 81 -8.12 -2.91 -1.78
C THR A 81 -7.94 -4.18 -0.96
N SER A 82 -7.02 -4.23 0.00
CA SER A 82 -6.84 -5.38 0.89
C SER A 82 -8.08 -5.62 1.75
N ASN A 83 -8.71 -4.56 2.26
CA ASN A 83 -9.95 -4.64 3.04
C ASN A 83 -11.10 -5.25 2.22
N VAL A 84 -11.22 -4.83 0.96
CA VAL A 84 -12.26 -5.33 0.05
C VAL A 84 -12.02 -6.80 -0.28
N LEU A 85 -10.79 -7.17 -0.64
CA LEU A 85 -10.45 -8.56 -0.95
C LEU A 85 -10.50 -9.48 0.28
N THR A 86 -10.16 -8.97 1.47
CA THR A 86 -10.35 -9.69 2.73
C THR A 86 -11.81 -10.05 2.96
N LYS A 87 -12.73 -9.11 2.70
CA LYS A 87 -14.18 -9.37 2.76
C LYS A 87 -14.60 -10.46 1.77
N PHE A 88 -14.15 -10.39 0.52
CA PHE A 88 -14.48 -11.40 -0.49
C PHE A 88 -13.88 -12.77 -0.18
N ALA A 89 -12.71 -12.82 0.45
CA ALA A 89 -12.09 -14.08 0.87
C ALA A 89 -12.70 -14.68 2.14
N ASN A 90 -13.74 -14.08 2.72
CA ASN A 90 -14.26 -14.42 4.04
C ASN A 90 -13.13 -14.39 5.11
N GLY A 91 -12.29 -13.37 5.06
CA GLY A 91 -11.27 -13.06 6.05
C GLY A 91 -11.79 -12.16 7.16
N ASP A 92 -10.93 -11.85 8.14
CA ASP A 92 -11.25 -10.92 9.23
C ASP A 92 -11.10 -9.46 8.75
N VAL A 93 -12.20 -8.89 8.27
CA VAL A 93 -12.25 -7.53 7.73
C VAL A 93 -11.88 -6.48 8.78
N ALA A 94 -12.25 -6.70 10.04
CA ALA A 94 -11.96 -5.74 11.08
C ALA A 94 -10.46 -5.76 11.47
N LEU A 95 -9.80 -6.92 11.39
CA LEU A 95 -8.34 -6.99 11.50
C LEU A 95 -7.67 -6.27 10.32
N SER A 96 -8.18 -6.47 9.09
CA SER A 96 -7.68 -5.81 7.88
C SER A 96 -7.74 -4.28 8.01
N ILE A 97 -8.90 -3.74 8.41
CA ILE A 97 -9.08 -2.31 8.64
C ILE A 97 -8.11 -1.79 9.71
N SER A 98 -7.92 -2.52 10.81
CA SER A 98 -6.99 -2.14 11.88
C SER A 98 -5.53 -2.14 11.42
N LEU A 99 -5.11 -3.15 10.65
CA LEU A 99 -3.77 -3.23 10.07
C LEU A 99 -3.50 -2.10 9.09
N THR A 100 -4.43 -1.86 8.15
CA THR A 100 -4.32 -0.76 7.19
C THR A 100 -4.27 0.60 7.90
N ALA A 101 -5.13 0.83 8.91
CA ALA A 101 -5.20 2.11 9.62
C ALA A 101 -3.92 2.40 10.41
N VAL A 102 -3.52 1.47 11.27
CA VAL A 102 -2.32 1.63 12.11
C VAL A 102 -1.06 1.56 11.26
N GLY A 103 -1.01 0.65 10.28
CA GLY A 103 0.08 0.57 9.31
C GLY A 103 0.30 1.88 8.55
N SER A 104 -0.77 2.55 8.12
CA SER A 104 -0.69 3.87 7.46
C SER A 104 -0.11 4.95 8.38
N LEU A 105 -0.42 4.93 9.68
CA LEU A 105 0.17 5.87 10.64
C LEU A 105 1.65 5.56 10.89
N ILE A 106 2.01 4.30 11.05
CA ILE A 106 3.41 3.89 11.24
C ILE A 106 4.24 4.18 9.98
N SER A 107 3.63 4.09 8.80
CA SER A 107 4.30 4.30 7.52
C SER A 107 4.92 5.69 7.36
N ILE A 108 4.43 6.69 8.09
CA ILE A 108 5.00 8.04 8.12
C ILE A 108 6.49 8.00 8.48
N PHE A 109 6.87 7.10 9.37
CA PHE A 109 8.25 6.91 9.81
C PHE A 109 8.92 5.75 9.11
N SER A 110 8.22 4.60 8.95
CA SER A 110 8.84 3.39 8.40
C SER A 110 9.15 3.51 6.91
N VAL A 111 8.29 4.17 6.12
CA VAL A 111 8.54 4.30 4.67
C VAL A 111 9.79 5.15 4.39
N PRO A 112 9.92 6.39 4.90
CA PRO A 112 11.15 7.16 4.71
C PRO A 112 12.38 6.41 5.20
N PHE A 113 12.31 5.79 6.39
CA PHE A 113 13.42 5.03 6.95
C PHE A 113 13.86 3.87 6.03
N ILE A 114 12.92 3.06 5.54
CA ILE A 114 13.22 1.92 4.65
C ILE A 114 13.77 2.42 3.31
N VAL A 115 13.16 3.45 2.71
CA VAL A 115 13.56 3.96 1.40
C VAL A 115 14.96 4.58 1.44
N PHE A 116 15.23 5.46 2.42
CA PHE A 116 16.55 6.08 2.56
C PHE A 116 17.63 5.07 2.94
N SER A 117 17.31 4.09 3.81
CA SER A 117 18.24 3.01 4.14
C SER A 117 18.55 2.14 2.92
N SER A 118 17.53 1.81 2.11
CA SER A 118 17.71 1.04 0.88
C SER A 118 18.52 1.81 -0.16
N ALA A 119 18.27 3.11 -0.34
CA ALA A 119 19.05 3.97 -1.23
C ALA A 119 20.53 3.96 -0.85
N LYS A 120 20.82 4.11 0.45
CA LYS A 120 22.21 4.05 0.96
C LYS A 120 22.84 2.69 0.72
N LEU A 121 22.13 1.58 0.97
CA LEU A 121 22.63 0.22 0.77
C LEU A 121 22.88 -0.10 -0.70
N LEU A 122 22.10 0.50 -1.62
CA LEU A 122 22.24 0.35 -3.07
C LEU A 122 23.23 1.35 -3.69
N GLY A 123 23.91 2.16 -2.87
CA GLY A 123 24.93 3.11 -3.33
C GLY A 123 24.38 4.36 -4.02
N VAL A 124 23.10 4.67 -3.83
CA VAL A 124 22.51 5.92 -4.35
C VAL A 124 22.86 7.05 -3.40
N THR A 125 23.85 7.85 -3.77
CA THR A 125 24.36 8.97 -2.96
C THR A 125 23.84 10.33 -3.42
N ASP A 126 23.31 10.42 -4.63
CA ASP A 126 22.92 11.67 -5.29
C ASP A 126 21.43 12.04 -5.09
N LEU A 127 20.91 11.76 -3.89
CA LEU A 127 19.66 12.40 -3.48
C LEU A 127 19.95 13.91 -3.30
N SER A 128 19.13 14.77 -3.94
CA SER A 128 19.30 16.21 -3.80
C SER A 128 19.34 16.61 -2.32
N SER A 129 20.22 17.55 -1.94
CA SER A 129 20.44 17.99 -0.55
C SER A 129 19.15 18.46 0.16
N ASP A 130 18.15 18.86 -0.63
CA ASP A 130 16.84 19.33 -0.12
C ASP A 130 15.88 18.18 0.26
N ILE A 131 16.21 16.94 -0.16
CA ILE A 131 15.38 15.75 0.13
C ILE A 131 15.90 15.07 1.40
N THR A 132 15.20 15.29 2.50
CA THR A 132 15.52 14.69 3.80
C THR A 132 14.47 13.68 4.23
N MET A 133 14.88 12.68 4.99
CA MET A 133 13.97 11.68 5.58
C MET A 133 12.87 12.37 6.40
N THR A 134 13.24 13.38 7.21
CA THR A 134 12.28 14.16 8.02
C THR A 134 11.32 14.96 7.13
N GLY A 135 11.80 15.56 6.05
CA GLY A 135 10.98 16.30 5.08
C GLY A 135 9.93 15.41 4.42
N ILE A 136 10.32 14.20 4.01
CA ILE A 136 9.37 13.21 3.45
C ILE A 136 8.37 12.74 4.51
N ALA A 137 8.83 12.45 5.74
CA ALA A 137 7.93 12.08 6.84
C ALA A 137 6.89 13.16 7.13
N LEU A 138 7.29 14.44 7.10
CA LEU A 138 6.38 15.57 7.33
C LEU A 138 5.33 15.70 6.21
N LYS A 139 5.77 15.57 4.94
CA LYS A 139 4.85 15.55 3.79
C LYS A 139 3.87 14.38 3.88
N MET A 140 4.33 13.19 4.26
CA MET A 140 3.47 12.03 4.50
C MET A 140 2.48 12.27 5.65
N ALA A 141 2.93 12.87 6.76
CA ALA A 141 2.03 13.23 7.86
C ALA A 141 0.89 14.14 7.40
N LEU A 142 1.18 15.14 6.57
CA LEU A 142 0.18 16.05 6.02
C LEU A 142 -0.80 15.35 5.07
N VAL A 143 -0.29 14.52 4.15
CA VAL A 143 -1.10 13.93 3.08
C VAL A 143 -1.82 12.63 3.52
N VAL A 144 -1.31 11.95 4.55
CA VAL A 144 -1.89 10.70 5.08
C VAL A 144 -2.66 10.96 6.37
N THR A 145 -1.99 11.46 7.41
CA THR A 145 -2.57 11.52 8.77
C THR A 145 -3.66 12.57 8.89
N VAL A 146 -3.42 13.76 8.36
CA VAL A 146 -4.41 14.85 8.46
C VAL A 146 -5.73 14.47 7.79
N PRO A 147 -5.78 13.97 6.54
CA PRO A 147 -7.03 13.52 5.93
C PRO A 147 -7.69 12.35 6.65
N VAL A 148 -6.92 11.37 7.15
CA VAL A 148 -7.49 10.26 7.94
C VAL A 148 -8.18 10.78 9.20
N ILE A 149 -7.52 11.64 9.95
CA ILE A 149 -8.12 12.24 11.17
C ILE A 149 -9.37 13.05 10.83
N LEU A 150 -9.32 13.87 9.77
CA LEU A 150 -10.49 14.63 9.30
C LEU A 150 -11.65 13.71 8.93
N GLY A 151 -11.38 12.62 8.21
CA GLY A 151 -12.39 11.61 7.85
C GLY A 151 -13.02 10.98 9.09
N MET A 152 -12.22 10.61 10.09
CA MET A 152 -12.71 10.05 11.35
C MET A 152 -13.56 11.07 12.13
N ILE A 153 -13.16 12.34 12.15
CA ILE A 153 -13.94 13.42 12.77
C ILE A 153 -15.29 13.59 12.08
N ILE A 154 -15.29 13.67 10.74
CA ILE A 154 -16.53 13.77 9.95
C ILE A 154 -17.44 12.57 10.24
N ARG A 155 -16.91 11.35 10.25
CA ARG A 155 -17.68 10.14 10.58
C ARG A 155 -18.31 10.24 11.97
N ARG A 156 -17.57 10.73 12.97
CA ARG A 156 -18.06 10.85 14.34
C ARG A 156 -19.30 11.75 14.44
N PHE A 157 -19.33 12.83 13.65
CA PHE A 157 -20.47 13.77 13.66
C PHE A 157 -21.60 13.38 12.71
N ALA A 158 -21.32 12.57 11.68
CA ALA A 158 -22.27 12.19 10.64
C ALA A 158 -22.33 10.65 10.45
N GLU A 159 -22.25 9.87 11.52
CA GLU A 159 -22.10 8.41 11.47
C GLU A 159 -23.16 7.71 10.62
N ASN A 160 -24.44 8.06 10.82
CA ASN A 160 -25.54 7.44 10.06
C ASN A 160 -25.45 7.76 8.57
N PHE A 161 -25.13 9.00 8.21
CA PHE A 161 -24.99 9.42 6.83
C PHE A 161 -23.82 8.74 6.15
N ILE A 162 -22.65 8.71 6.79
CA ILE A 162 -21.44 8.09 6.25
C ILE A 162 -21.63 6.57 6.13
N SER A 163 -22.16 5.90 7.15
CA SER A 163 -22.38 4.45 7.13
C SER A 163 -23.36 4.03 6.03
N SER A 164 -24.40 4.82 5.77
CA SER A 164 -25.34 4.56 4.68
C SER A 164 -24.70 4.78 3.29
N ASN A 165 -23.69 5.64 3.18
CA ASN A 165 -23.05 6.01 1.92
C ASN A 165 -21.62 5.46 1.76
N ILE A 166 -21.16 4.58 2.64
CA ILE A 166 -19.78 4.05 2.63
C ILE A 166 -19.39 3.38 1.30
N ASN A 167 -20.36 2.77 0.61
CA ASN A 167 -20.13 2.17 -0.71
C ASN A 167 -19.81 3.23 -1.77
N ILE A 168 -20.41 4.43 -1.67
CA ILE A 168 -20.12 5.55 -2.55
C ILE A 168 -18.70 6.06 -2.28
N VAL A 169 -18.31 6.22 -1.01
CA VAL A 169 -16.96 6.60 -0.61
C VAL A 169 -15.94 5.62 -1.18
N ASN A 170 -16.15 4.32 -0.98
CA ASN A 170 -15.26 3.28 -1.50
C ASN A 170 -15.17 3.27 -3.03
N ARG A 171 -16.27 3.59 -3.73
CA ARG A 171 -16.27 3.71 -5.19
C ARG A 171 -15.47 4.93 -5.65
N ILE A 172 -15.62 6.07 -4.99
CA ILE A 172 -14.87 7.29 -5.31
C ILE A 172 -13.38 7.06 -5.08
N THR A 173 -12.98 6.48 -3.94
CA THR A 173 -11.56 6.16 -3.68
C THR A 173 -10.97 5.18 -4.69
N GLY A 174 -11.76 4.19 -5.13
CA GLY A 174 -11.37 3.27 -6.20
C GLY A 174 -11.18 3.97 -7.55
N ILE A 175 -12.07 4.90 -7.92
CA ILE A 175 -11.94 5.71 -9.15
C ILE A 175 -10.70 6.60 -9.07
N LEU A 176 -10.46 7.26 -7.94
CA LEU A 176 -9.26 8.10 -7.75
C LEU A 176 -7.97 7.27 -7.90
N PHE A 177 -7.95 6.06 -7.34
CA PHE A 177 -6.84 5.13 -7.54
C PHE A 177 -6.61 4.83 -9.03
N ILE A 178 -7.68 4.48 -9.77
CA ILE A 178 -7.59 4.20 -11.21
C ILE A 178 -7.09 5.43 -11.98
N VAL A 179 -7.58 6.63 -11.65
CA VAL A 179 -7.17 7.88 -12.29
C VAL A 179 -5.67 8.13 -12.11
N VAL A 180 -5.13 7.95 -10.91
CA VAL A 180 -3.69 8.12 -10.66
C VAL A 180 -2.87 7.14 -11.50
N PHE A 181 -3.27 5.87 -11.53
CA PHE A 181 -2.56 4.86 -12.32
C PHE A 181 -2.69 5.08 -13.83
N ALA A 182 -3.87 5.46 -14.30
CA ALA A 182 -4.06 5.80 -15.72
C ALA A 182 -3.20 7.01 -16.12
N ALA A 183 -3.09 8.03 -15.27
CA ALA A 183 -2.22 9.18 -15.53
C ALA A 183 -0.74 8.76 -15.67
N ILE A 184 -0.24 7.88 -14.80
CA ILE A 184 1.12 7.34 -14.89
C ILE A 184 1.31 6.57 -16.20
N TRP A 185 0.37 5.69 -16.56
CA TRP A 185 0.43 4.89 -17.77
C TRP A 185 0.39 5.73 -19.03
N ILE A 186 -0.43 6.79 -19.08
CA ILE A 186 -0.53 7.67 -20.24
C ILE A 186 0.76 8.50 -20.41
N GLU A 187 1.30 9.02 -19.31
CA GLU A 187 2.47 9.89 -19.33
C GLU A 187 3.75 9.12 -19.65
N GLU A 188 3.85 7.84 -19.23
CA GLU A 188 5.11 7.09 -19.21
C GLU A 188 5.06 5.71 -19.86
N ARG A 189 4.11 5.49 -20.75
CA ARG A 189 3.84 4.17 -21.36
C ARG A 189 5.09 3.49 -21.95
N GLU A 190 5.97 4.27 -22.61
CA GLU A 190 7.14 3.71 -23.29
C GLU A 190 8.19 3.21 -22.28
N ASN A 191 8.43 3.97 -21.22
CA ASN A 191 9.32 3.58 -20.14
C ASN A 191 8.74 2.40 -19.34
N ILE A 192 7.43 2.43 -19.04
CA ILE A 192 6.77 1.33 -18.33
C ILE A 192 6.87 0.04 -19.14
N ILE A 193 6.59 0.06 -20.45
CA ILE A 193 6.64 -1.13 -21.30
C ILE A 193 8.07 -1.71 -21.34
N SER A 194 9.11 -0.86 -21.44
CA SER A 194 10.51 -1.31 -21.49
C SER A 194 10.95 -2.03 -20.22
N TYR A 195 10.49 -1.57 -19.05
CA TYR A 195 10.86 -2.14 -17.74
C TYR A 195 9.85 -3.14 -17.18
N LEU A 196 8.65 -3.23 -17.80
CA LEU A 196 7.55 -4.03 -17.26
C LEU A 196 7.89 -5.52 -17.10
N GLY A 197 8.70 -6.07 -18.01
CA GLY A 197 9.12 -7.46 -17.93
C GLY A 197 9.89 -7.78 -16.65
N GLN A 198 10.88 -6.97 -16.32
CA GLN A 198 11.72 -7.16 -15.13
C GLN A 198 10.98 -6.75 -13.86
N ALA A 199 10.38 -5.58 -13.84
CA ALA A 199 9.62 -5.08 -12.69
C ALA A 199 8.40 -5.95 -12.42
N GLY A 200 7.65 -6.35 -13.46
CA GLY A 200 6.45 -7.18 -13.34
C GLY A 200 6.75 -8.54 -12.74
N LEU A 201 7.83 -9.19 -13.19
CA LEU A 201 8.27 -10.47 -12.62
C LEU A 201 8.66 -10.31 -11.14
N ALA A 202 9.45 -9.29 -10.81
CA ALA A 202 9.91 -9.04 -9.45
C ALA A 202 8.73 -8.80 -8.49
N VAL A 203 7.77 -7.94 -8.88
CA VAL A 203 6.61 -7.65 -8.03
C VAL A 203 5.63 -8.82 -7.95
N LEU A 204 5.49 -9.63 -9.00
CA LEU A 204 4.68 -10.85 -8.97
C LEU A 204 5.27 -11.88 -7.99
N ILE A 205 6.58 -12.11 -8.07
CA ILE A 205 7.27 -13.01 -7.14
C ILE A 205 7.14 -12.49 -5.72
N LEU A 206 7.38 -11.19 -5.48
CA LEU A 206 7.23 -10.58 -4.16
C LEU A 206 5.82 -10.77 -3.62
N ASN A 207 4.80 -10.52 -4.43
CA ASN A 207 3.40 -10.66 -4.06
C ASN A 207 3.08 -12.11 -3.64
N VAL A 208 3.38 -13.09 -4.51
CA VAL A 208 3.09 -14.51 -4.26
C VAL A 208 3.86 -15.04 -3.05
N VAL A 209 5.17 -14.72 -2.95
CA VAL A 209 6.01 -15.14 -1.83
C VAL A 209 5.49 -14.56 -0.54
N MET A 210 5.19 -13.25 -0.50
CA MET A 210 4.72 -12.60 0.73
C MET A 210 3.34 -13.06 1.16
N MET A 211 2.39 -13.23 0.22
CA MET A 211 1.08 -13.80 0.56
C MET A 211 1.21 -15.19 1.15
N THR A 212 2.07 -16.03 0.57
CA THR A 212 2.33 -17.40 1.02
C THR A 212 3.00 -17.41 2.39
N LEU A 213 4.12 -16.69 2.55
CA LEU A 213 4.84 -16.61 3.82
C LEU A 213 3.96 -16.07 4.94
N ALA A 214 3.25 -14.97 4.71
CA ALA A 214 2.38 -14.36 5.70
C ALA A 214 1.25 -15.30 6.13
N PHE A 215 0.66 -16.05 5.18
CA PHE A 215 -0.35 -17.06 5.48
C PHE A 215 0.20 -18.18 6.40
N TYR A 216 1.38 -18.72 6.10
CA TYR A 216 1.96 -19.82 6.88
C TYR A 216 2.52 -19.34 8.23
N ILE A 217 3.09 -18.14 8.30
CA ILE A 217 3.51 -17.53 9.57
C ILE A 217 2.26 -17.31 10.45
N ALA A 218 1.21 -16.72 9.89
CA ALA A 218 -0.05 -16.54 10.59
C ALA A 218 -0.67 -17.88 11.02
N LYS A 219 -0.49 -18.97 10.24
CA LYS A 219 -0.91 -20.32 10.65
C LYS A 219 -0.23 -20.76 11.94
N GLY A 220 1.01 -20.41 12.18
CA GLY A 220 1.74 -20.75 13.42
C GLY A 220 1.37 -19.86 14.60
N PHE A 221 0.97 -18.61 14.36
CA PHE A 221 0.78 -17.59 15.40
C PHE A 221 -0.65 -17.04 15.50
N ALA A 222 -1.39 -16.97 14.40
CA ALA A 222 -2.75 -16.41 14.39
C ALA A 222 -3.82 -17.40 14.86
N THR A 223 -4.95 -16.86 15.32
CA THR A 223 -6.00 -17.64 15.99
C THR A 223 -6.91 -18.43 15.04
N GLY A 224 -7.09 -18.01 13.80
CA GLY A 224 -8.03 -18.66 12.90
C GLY A 224 -7.77 -18.48 11.42
N ILE A 225 -8.51 -19.20 10.59
CA ILE A 225 -8.44 -19.12 9.13
C ILE A 225 -8.78 -17.71 8.60
N PRO A 226 -9.82 -16.99 9.11
CA PRO A 226 -10.12 -15.64 8.66
C PRO A 226 -8.96 -14.67 8.88
N GLN A 227 -8.24 -14.77 10.03
CA GLN A 227 -7.09 -13.93 10.36
C GLN A 227 -5.92 -14.23 9.43
N ARG A 228 -5.65 -15.51 9.12
CA ARG A 228 -4.58 -15.91 8.19
C ARG A 228 -4.81 -15.36 6.78
N LYS A 229 -6.05 -15.43 6.30
CA LYS A 229 -6.45 -14.86 5.01
C LYS A 229 -6.26 -13.34 5.00
N CYS A 230 -6.68 -12.67 6.08
CA CYS A 230 -6.50 -11.24 6.25
C CYS A 230 -5.02 -10.85 6.20
N ILE A 231 -4.16 -11.46 7.03
CA ILE A 231 -2.73 -11.15 7.11
C ILE A 231 -2.03 -11.42 5.78
N SER A 232 -2.38 -12.52 5.10
CA SER A 232 -1.87 -12.83 3.76
C SER A 232 -2.21 -11.73 2.76
N LEU A 233 -3.47 -11.30 2.70
CA LEU A 233 -3.93 -10.27 1.78
C LEU A 233 -3.35 -8.89 2.10
N GLU A 234 -3.24 -8.52 3.38
CA GLU A 234 -2.61 -7.26 3.80
C GLU A 234 -1.14 -7.19 3.39
N CYS A 235 -0.41 -8.31 3.52
CA CYS A 235 0.99 -8.39 3.10
C CYS A 235 1.17 -8.51 1.58
N GLY A 236 0.13 -8.88 0.85
CA GLY A 236 0.13 -9.01 -0.61
C GLY A 236 -0.45 -7.81 -1.35
N LEU A 237 -1.08 -6.85 -0.69
CA LEU A 237 -1.83 -5.77 -1.36
C LEU A 237 -1.48 -4.41 -0.76
N GLN A 238 -0.40 -3.84 -1.26
CA GLN A 238 0.15 -2.59 -0.74
C GLN A 238 -0.55 -1.33 -1.29
N ASN A 239 -0.41 -0.23 -0.59
CA ASN A 239 -0.93 1.08 -0.99
C ASN A 239 -0.09 1.70 -2.12
N GLY A 240 -0.43 1.35 -3.36
CA GLY A 240 0.28 1.84 -4.54
C GLY A 240 0.23 3.36 -4.69
N THR A 241 -0.87 4.03 -4.31
CA THR A 241 -0.97 5.50 -4.42
C THR A 241 0.02 6.18 -3.48
N LEU A 242 0.19 5.65 -2.25
CA LEU A 242 1.20 6.14 -1.32
C LEU A 242 2.61 5.88 -1.86
N ALA A 243 2.86 4.71 -2.44
CA ALA A 243 4.16 4.40 -3.03
C ALA A 243 4.49 5.35 -4.19
N VAL A 244 3.53 5.65 -5.08
CA VAL A 244 3.70 6.66 -6.14
C VAL A 244 4.00 8.03 -5.55
N PHE A 245 3.23 8.46 -4.55
CA PHE A 245 3.47 9.74 -3.89
C PHE A 245 4.90 9.82 -3.34
N VAL A 246 5.36 8.81 -2.61
CA VAL A 246 6.71 8.78 -2.05
C VAL A 246 7.77 8.82 -3.16
N ALA A 247 7.61 8.02 -4.21
CA ALA A 247 8.52 8.01 -5.35
C ALA A 247 8.64 9.40 -5.99
N THR A 248 7.52 10.09 -6.22
CA THR A 248 7.50 11.44 -6.82
C THR A 248 8.08 12.53 -5.90
N GLN A 249 8.17 12.29 -4.59
CA GLN A 249 8.76 13.24 -3.66
C GLN A 249 10.28 13.08 -3.53
N ILE A 250 10.83 11.93 -3.93
CA ILE A 250 12.25 11.58 -3.72
C ILE A 250 12.99 11.55 -5.05
N PHE A 251 12.35 11.06 -6.12
CA PHE A 251 13.00 10.81 -7.40
C PHE A 251 12.29 11.57 -8.54
N ASN A 252 13.11 12.06 -9.49
CA ASN A 252 12.62 12.74 -10.69
C ASN A 252 12.47 11.80 -11.89
N ASP A 253 12.89 10.54 -11.77
CA ASP A 253 12.80 9.53 -12.82
C ASP A 253 11.63 8.58 -12.57
N VAL A 254 10.87 8.33 -13.61
CA VAL A 254 9.69 7.45 -13.61
C VAL A 254 10.05 5.99 -13.40
N ALA A 255 11.27 5.58 -13.74
CA ALA A 255 11.73 4.21 -13.53
C ALA A 255 11.49 3.73 -12.09
N TYR A 256 11.59 4.63 -11.10
CA TYR A 256 11.30 4.35 -9.70
C TYR A 256 9.81 4.04 -9.41
N MET A 257 8.90 4.44 -10.31
CA MET A 257 7.46 4.17 -10.16
C MET A 257 7.00 2.92 -10.90
N VAL A 258 7.81 2.38 -11.83
CA VAL A 258 7.44 1.22 -12.65
C VAL A 258 7.08 -0.02 -11.81
N PRO A 259 7.83 -0.39 -10.75
CA PRO A 259 7.43 -1.51 -9.89
C PRO A 259 6.07 -1.28 -9.23
N THR A 260 5.76 -0.06 -8.82
CA THR A 260 4.44 0.28 -8.26
C THR A 260 3.34 0.19 -9.29
N ALA A 261 3.58 0.64 -10.53
CA ALA A 261 2.62 0.53 -11.63
C ALA A 261 2.35 -0.95 -11.99
N ALA A 262 3.39 -1.78 -12.05
CA ALA A 262 3.27 -3.22 -12.26
C ALA A 262 2.50 -3.90 -11.12
N TYR A 263 2.76 -3.51 -9.87
CA TYR A 263 2.05 -4.02 -8.69
C TYR A 263 0.56 -3.70 -8.71
N ALA A 264 0.20 -2.50 -9.19
CA ALA A 264 -1.19 -2.11 -9.33
C ALA A 264 -1.95 -2.98 -10.34
N LEU A 265 -1.32 -3.37 -11.46
CA LEU A 265 -1.91 -4.31 -12.42
C LEU A 265 -2.22 -5.66 -11.79
N ILE A 266 -1.31 -6.19 -10.96
CA ILE A 266 -1.51 -7.43 -10.23
C ILE A 266 -2.69 -7.28 -9.26
N THR A 267 -2.74 -6.19 -8.50
CA THR A 267 -3.81 -5.91 -7.54
C THR A 267 -5.18 -5.81 -8.23
N VAL A 268 -5.25 -5.11 -9.37
CA VAL A 268 -6.48 -4.99 -10.18
C VAL A 268 -6.90 -6.34 -10.74
N SER A 269 -5.97 -7.18 -11.18
CA SER A 269 -6.26 -8.53 -11.68
C SER A 269 -6.96 -9.41 -10.64
N TYR A 270 -6.56 -9.34 -9.38
CA TYR A 270 -7.23 -10.08 -8.29
C TYR A 270 -8.67 -9.61 -8.08
N THR A 271 -8.95 -8.31 -8.22
CA THR A 271 -10.31 -7.78 -8.07
C THR A 271 -11.21 -8.18 -9.25
N HIS A 272 -10.66 -8.23 -10.47
CA HIS A 272 -11.40 -8.63 -11.66
C HIS A 272 -11.72 -10.13 -11.70
N LEU A 273 -10.76 -11.00 -11.40
CA LEU A 273 -10.97 -12.45 -11.38
C LEU A 273 -12.13 -12.82 -10.45
N ARG A 274 -12.21 -12.19 -9.28
CA ARG A 274 -13.28 -12.45 -8.31
C ARG A 274 -14.64 -11.88 -8.72
N ALA A 275 -14.68 -10.74 -9.42
CA ALA A 275 -15.93 -10.17 -9.93
C ALA A 275 -16.61 -11.09 -10.97
N HIS A 276 -15.84 -11.91 -11.69
CA HIS A 276 -16.35 -12.91 -12.62
C HIS A 276 -16.87 -14.16 -11.91
N GLU A 277 -16.24 -14.63 -10.82
CA GLU A 277 -16.70 -15.79 -10.04
C GLU A 277 -18.04 -15.51 -9.33
N THR A 278 -18.25 -14.28 -8.85
CA THR A 278 -19.52 -13.90 -8.18
C THR A 278 -20.69 -13.71 -9.16
N LYS A 279 -20.45 -13.59 -10.47
CA LYS A 279 -21.51 -13.58 -11.50
C LYS A 279 -21.84 -14.96 -12.04
N ALA A 280 -20.98 -15.96 -11.79
CA ALA A 280 -21.16 -17.33 -12.27
C ALA A 280 -21.82 -18.27 -11.22
N ASN A 281 -22.03 -17.80 -9.99
CA ASN A 281 -22.79 -18.45 -8.91
C ASN A 281 -24.02 -17.59 -8.55
#